data_3559b6150c0a1fd697ad2352c6a6f76f
#
_entry.id   3559b6150c0a1fd697ad2352c6a6f76f
#
_cell.length_a   1.000
_cell.length_b   1.000
_cell.length_c   1.000
_cell.angle_alpha   90.00
_cell.angle_beta   90.00
_cell.angle_gamma   90.00
#
_symmetry.space_group_name_H-M   'P 1'
#
loop_
_entity.id
_entity.type
_entity.pdbx_description
1 polymer ?
#
loop_
_entity_poly.entity_id
_entity_poly.type
_entity_poly.pdbx_seq_one_letter_code
_entity_poly.pdbx_strand_id
1 'polypeptide(L)'
;MPPDPPAAEPALEPAPPQSPVDWRRNLAALWLAELTAILGFSFAFPFLPLFLHRELHIPNGRELAFWTGISAGVTGFALALTSPIWGRLADRYGRKPMLVRAMIGGGLSVGLMGLAQSALQLTVLRGVQGASSGTVAAATALVATETPGAHLAWALGILNSAISLGNAAGPAAGGLAANVLGLRAIFVGGGVLLLLATIPVLLVVRESPRRARAATPPTMQVLRAARPGTIQALAVLMVAQALQQTSYGAAQQLVVLRLLELTGAKDAQSLTGVTFAAAGIATALAAVTYSRVLRRSNYRTLTTSAAVLMGFALLATAAAGTPALTISAFVISSFVSGSLIPAFGAMIGLESPASVQATIFGVSSSAISLGFGFGPLIGGFVASAAGVRSGLVVAGAIALVLAVLVGLRSREPRPHQPISSPA
;
A
#
# COMPACT_ATOMS: atom_id res chain seq x y z
N MET A 1 16.65 62.89 31.42
CA MET A 1 15.83 61.99 30.58
C MET A 1 15.82 60.62 31.26
N PRO A 2 14.69 60.13 31.79
CA PRO A 2 14.64 58.82 32.41
C PRO A 2 14.75 57.75 31.32
N PRO A 3 15.35 56.58 31.60
CA PRO A 3 15.50 55.49 30.63
C PRO A 3 14.13 54.91 30.27
N ASP A 4 13.95 54.58 29.00
CA ASP A 4 12.74 53.93 28.50
C ASP A 4 12.44 52.61 29.24
N PRO A 5 11.15 52.30 29.48
CA PRO A 5 10.77 51.04 30.11
C PRO A 5 11.17 49.86 29.21
N PRO A 6 11.61 48.73 29.79
CA PRO A 6 11.97 47.56 29.01
C PRO A 6 10.79 47.09 28.14
N ALA A 7 11.07 46.78 26.89
CA ALA A 7 10.09 46.27 25.96
C ALA A 7 9.38 45.04 26.56
N ALA A 8 8.04 45.10 26.61
CA ALA A 8 7.25 43.98 27.09
C ALA A 8 7.61 42.69 26.32
N GLU A 9 7.97 41.65 27.05
CA GLU A 9 8.18 40.32 26.44
C GLU A 9 6.92 39.95 25.63
N PRO A 10 7.08 39.42 24.40
CA PRO A 10 5.92 39.00 23.63
C PRO A 10 5.19 37.92 24.44
N ALA A 11 3.91 38.20 24.73
CA ALA A 11 3.04 37.29 25.44
C ALA A 11 3.09 35.92 24.72
N LEU A 12 3.55 34.87 25.41
CA LEU A 12 3.50 33.51 24.93
C LEU A 12 2.09 33.22 24.43
N GLU A 13 1.93 32.93 23.14
CA GLU A 13 0.64 32.54 22.60
C GLU A 13 0.05 31.43 23.49
N PRO A 14 -1.21 31.53 23.90
CA PRO A 14 -1.84 30.53 24.75
C PRO A 14 -1.74 29.18 24.05
N ALA A 15 -1.21 28.18 24.76
CA ALA A 15 -1.09 26.83 24.26
C ALA A 15 -2.41 26.39 23.58
N PRO A 16 -2.39 25.81 22.37
CA PRO A 16 -3.62 25.49 21.66
C PRO A 16 -4.50 24.63 22.58
N PRO A 17 -5.81 24.93 22.67
CA PRO A 17 -6.72 24.19 23.56
C PRO A 17 -6.59 22.70 23.23
N GLN A 18 -6.31 21.92 24.26
CA GLN A 18 -6.16 20.45 24.12
C GLN A 18 -7.40 19.90 23.44
N SER A 19 -7.23 19.12 22.39
CA SER A 19 -8.32 18.45 21.68
C SER A 19 -9.16 17.66 22.71
N PRO A 20 -10.50 17.82 22.76
CA PRO A 20 -11.36 17.06 23.65
C PRO A 20 -11.35 15.55 23.36
N VAL A 21 -10.60 15.14 22.34
CA VAL A 21 -10.47 13.76 21.87
C VAL A 21 -9.23 13.13 22.47
N ASP A 22 -9.40 12.01 23.16
CA ASP A 22 -8.28 11.17 23.60
C ASP A 22 -7.65 10.47 22.40
N TRP A 23 -6.58 11.06 21.86
CA TRP A 23 -5.87 10.56 20.68
C TRP A 23 -5.26 9.18 20.90
N ARG A 24 -4.88 8.81 22.15
CA ARG A 24 -4.32 7.48 22.45
C ARG A 24 -5.39 6.40 22.33
N ARG A 25 -6.59 6.68 22.83
CA ARG A 25 -7.75 5.80 22.71
C ARG A 25 -8.20 5.67 21.25
N ASN A 26 -8.19 6.76 20.50
CA ASN A 26 -8.43 6.74 19.06
C ASN A 26 -7.40 5.89 18.33
N LEU A 27 -6.11 6.08 18.63
CA LEU A 27 -5.03 5.32 17.99
C LEU A 27 -5.16 3.81 18.26
N ALA A 28 -5.47 3.41 19.48
CA ALA A 28 -5.66 2.00 19.83
C ALA A 28 -6.84 1.38 19.05
N ALA A 29 -7.97 2.11 18.95
CA ALA A 29 -9.13 1.65 18.19
C ALA A 29 -8.85 1.59 16.68
N LEU A 30 -8.15 2.57 16.12
CA LEU A 30 -7.74 2.58 14.73
C LEU A 30 -6.71 1.49 14.42
N TRP A 31 -5.80 1.21 15.34
CA TRP A 31 -4.83 0.11 15.21
C TRP A 31 -5.54 -1.24 15.12
N LEU A 32 -6.47 -1.51 16.04
CA LEU A 32 -7.25 -2.75 16.02
C LEU A 32 -8.11 -2.85 14.77
N ALA A 33 -8.76 -1.76 14.37
CA ALA A 33 -9.61 -1.69 13.19
C ALA A 33 -8.81 -1.95 11.90
N GLU A 34 -7.66 -1.29 11.73
CA GLU A 34 -6.80 -1.48 10.55
C GLU A 34 -6.17 -2.87 10.53
N LEU A 35 -5.70 -3.40 11.69
CA LEU A 35 -5.21 -4.78 11.76
C LEU A 35 -6.27 -5.75 11.26
N THR A 36 -7.50 -5.64 11.77
CA THR A 36 -8.61 -6.53 11.41
C THR A 36 -9.04 -6.34 9.96
N ALA A 37 -9.08 -5.09 9.47
CA ALA A 37 -9.42 -4.78 8.08
C ALA A 37 -8.38 -5.33 7.10
N ILE A 38 -7.09 -5.11 7.37
CA ILE A 38 -6.01 -5.61 6.51
C ILE A 38 -5.91 -7.14 6.57
N LEU A 39 -6.11 -7.75 7.75
CA LEU A 39 -6.28 -9.20 7.84
C LEU A 39 -7.39 -9.67 6.90
N GLY A 40 -8.57 -9.06 6.93
CA GLY A 40 -9.71 -9.44 6.10
C GLY A 40 -9.42 -9.33 4.59
N PHE A 41 -8.74 -8.27 4.15
CA PHE A 41 -8.30 -8.12 2.76
C PHE A 41 -7.25 -9.18 2.39
N SER A 42 -6.22 -9.34 3.22
CA SER A 42 -5.09 -10.23 2.93
C SER A 42 -5.44 -11.71 3.08
N PHE A 43 -6.53 -12.04 3.78
CA PHE A 43 -7.02 -13.38 4.03
C PHE A 43 -7.40 -14.12 2.75
N ALA A 44 -8.09 -13.43 1.82
CA ALA A 44 -8.63 -14.03 0.61
C ALA A 44 -7.84 -13.67 -0.66
N PHE A 45 -7.21 -12.51 -0.68
CA PHE A 45 -6.65 -11.93 -1.90
C PHE A 45 -5.58 -12.79 -2.61
N PRO A 46 -4.61 -13.43 -1.92
CA PRO A 46 -3.63 -14.31 -2.57
C PRO A 46 -4.23 -15.54 -3.23
N PHE A 47 -5.43 -15.93 -2.81
CA PHE A 47 -6.11 -17.12 -3.31
C PHE A 47 -7.05 -16.83 -4.49
N LEU A 48 -7.09 -15.60 -4.99
CA LEU A 48 -7.92 -15.21 -6.14
C LEU A 48 -7.73 -16.11 -7.37
N PRO A 49 -6.49 -16.43 -7.83
CA PRO A 49 -6.32 -17.32 -8.97
C PRO A 49 -6.85 -18.74 -8.71
N LEU A 50 -6.66 -19.25 -7.49
CA LEU A 50 -7.16 -20.57 -7.10
C LEU A 50 -8.70 -20.59 -7.00
N PHE A 51 -9.30 -19.49 -6.52
CA PHE A 51 -10.75 -19.33 -6.49
C PHE A 51 -11.35 -19.34 -7.91
N LEU A 52 -10.76 -18.60 -8.86
CA LEU A 52 -11.15 -18.63 -10.27
C LEU A 52 -11.06 -20.04 -10.85
N HIS A 53 -9.98 -20.77 -10.55
CA HIS A 53 -9.77 -22.10 -11.08
C HIS A 53 -10.68 -23.15 -10.48
N ARG A 54 -10.76 -23.22 -9.13
CA ARG A 54 -11.44 -24.32 -8.41
C ARG A 54 -12.93 -24.08 -8.22
N GLU A 55 -13.31 -22.84 -7.90
CA GLU A 55 -14.70 -22.52 -7.54
C GLU A 55 -15.52 -22.03 -8.75
N LEU A 56 -14.87 -21.35 -9.67
CA LEU A 56 -15.51 -20.84 -10.90
C LEU A 56 -15.18 -21.67 -12.13
N HIS A 57 -14.42 -22.77 -11.97
CA HIS A 57 -14.09 -23.76 -13.00
C HIS A 57 -13.39 -23.17 -14.23
N ILE A 58 -12.64 -22.07 -14.05
CA ILE A 58 -11.88 -21.47 -15.16
C ILE A 58 -10.69 -22.40 -15.50
N PRO A 59 -10.55 -22.83 -16.77
CA PRO A 59 -9.47 -23.72 -17.18
C PRO A 59 -8.10 -23.11 -16.92
N ASN A 60 -7.17 -23.96 -16.46
CA ASN A 60 -5.77 -23.52 -16.29
C ASN A 60 -5.17 -23.06 -17.63
N GLY A 61 -4.28 -22.09 -17.59
CA GLY A 61 -3.59 -21.53 -18.76
C GLY A 61 -4.08 -20.12 -19.12
N ARG A 62 -4.34 -19.87 -20.40
CA ARG A 62 -4.61 -18.52 -20.94
C ARG A 62 -5.79 -17.83 -20.29
N GLU A 63 -6.91 -18.52 -20.16
CA GLU A 63 -8.15 -17.95 -19.63
C GLU A 63 -8.01 -17.61 -18.15
N LEU A 64 -7.42 -18.50 -17.35
CA LEU A 64 -7.15 -18.25 -15.94
C LEU A 64 -6.22 -17.06 -15.73
N ALA A 65 -5.14 -16.96 -16.51
CA ALA A 65 -4.22 -15.83 -16.44
C ALA A 65 -4.91 -14.49 -16.79
N PHE A 66 -5.74 -14.50 -17.83
CA PHE A 66 -6.52 -13.33 -18.24
C PHE A 66 -7.48 -12.85 -17.13
N TRP A 67 -8.32 -13.75 -16.62
CA TRP A 67 -9.27 -13.40 -15.57
C TRP A 67 -8.59 -13.01 -14.26
N THR A 68 -7.48 -13.65 -13.91
CA THR A 68 -6.66 -13.26 -12.75
C THR A 68 -6.14 -11.83 -12.90
N GLY A 69 -5.57 -11.51 -14.06
CA GLY A 69 -5.03 -10.18 -14.33
C GLY A 69 -6.08 -9.07 -14.27
N ILE A 70 -7.21 -9.27 -14.96
CA ILE A 70 -8.31 -8.28 -14.98
C ILE A 70 -8.94 -8.13 -13.59
N SER A 71 -9.29 -9.24 -12.93
CA SER A 71 -9.94 -9.19 -11.61
C SER A 71 -9.05 -8.53 -10.56
N ALA A 72 -7.75 -8.76 -10.60
CA ALA A 72 -6.82 -8.09 -9.69
C ALA A 72 -6.59 -6.62 -10.08
N GLY A 73 -6.43 -6.33 -11.38
CA GLY A 73 -6.09 -4.99 -11.87
C GLY A 73 -7.23 -3.97 -11.74
N VAL A 74 -8.48 -4.39 -12.00
CA VAL A 74 -9.66 -3.50 -11.94
C VAL A 74 -9.80 -2.81 -10.58
N THR A 75 -9.39 -3.48 -9.50
CA THR A 75 -9.42 -2.92 -8.15
C THR A 75 -8.53 -1.68 -8.03
N GLY A 76 -7.30 -1.74 -8.57
CA GLY A 76 -6.36 -0.62 -8.53
C GLY A 76 -6.86 0.59 -9.34
N PHE A 77 -7.41 0.34 -10.53
CA PHE A 77 -7.98 1.41 -11.36
C PHE A 77 -9.21 2.04 -10.72
N ALA A 78 -10.13 1.22 -10.19
CA ALA A 78 -11.32 1.72 -9.50
C ALA A 78 -10.93 2.57 -8.28
N LEU A 79 -9.93 2.13 -7.49
CA LEU A 79 -9.38 2.90 -6.38
C LEU A 79 -8.76 4.22 -6.86
N ALA A 80 -7.94 4.20 -7.91
CA ALA A 80 -7.29 5.40 -8.43
C ALA A 80 -8.32 6.44 -8.93
N LEU A 81 -9.36 6.00 -9.62
CA LEU A 81 -10.43 6.86 -10.14
C LEU A 81 -11.29 7.46 -9.03
N THR A 82 -11.59 6.69 -7.99
CA THR A 82 -12.51 7.13 -6.93
C THR A 82 -11.82 7.85 -5.77
N SER A 83 -10.51 7.66 -5.57
CA SER A 83 -9.75 8.29 -4.48
C SER A 83 -9.90 9.82 -4.41
N PRO A 84 -9.86 10.59 -5.52
CA PRO A 84 -10.06 12.03 -5.46
C PRO A 84 -11.49 12.43 -5.04
N ILE A 85 -12.49 11.61 -5.38
CA ILE A 85 -13.89 11.82 -5.00
C ILE A 85 -14.01 11.64 -3.48
N TRP A 86 -13.50 10.52 -2.97
CA TRP A 86 -13.53 10.23 -1.53
C TRP A 86 -12.70 11.21 -0.71
N GLY A 87 -11.59 11.72 -1.24
CA GLY A 87 -10.82 12.80 -0.62
C GLY A 87 -11.66 14.06 -0.41
N ARG A 88 -12.39 14.52 -1.44
CA ARG A 88 -13.28 15.68 -1.34
C ARG A 88 -14.45 15.44 -0.38
N LEU A 89 -15.04 14.24 -0.42
CA LEU A 89 -16.11 13.87 0.52
C LEU A 89 -15.58 13.78 1.95
N ALA A 90 -14.37 13.21 2.15
CA ALA A 90 -13.69 13.23 3.44
C ALA A 90 -13.45 14.65 3.92
N ASP A 91 -13.14 15.58 3.02
CA ASP A 91 -13.02 16.99 3.34
C ASP A 91 -14.37 17.64 3.67
N ARG A 92 -15.48 17.22 3.21
CA ARG A 92 -16.82 17.76 3.46
C ARG A 92 -17.52 17.12 4.65
N TYR A 93 -17.49 15.81 4.77
CA TYR A 93 -18.28 15.04 5.73
C TYR A 93 -17.49 14.48 6.92
N GLY A 94 -16.17 14.56 6.88
CA GLY A 94 -15.28 13.99 7.89
C GLY A 94 -14.59 12.71 7.44
N ARG A 95 -13.54 12.35 8.17
CA ARG A 95 -12.69 11.20 7.87
C ARG A 95 -13.22 9.92 8.48
N LYS A 96 -13.84 10.00 9.69
CA LYS A 96 -14.48 8.87 10.34
C LYS A 96 -15.59 8.25 9.49
N PRO A 97 -16.57 9.02 8.94
CA PRO A 97 -17.58 8.47 8.04
C PRO A 97 -16.98 7.82 6.79
N MET A 98 -15.90 8.39 6.25
CA MET A 98 -15.22 7.81 5.06
C MET A 98 -14.51 6.50 5.39
N LEU A 99 -13.93 6.36 6.58
CA LEU A 99 -13.34 5.12 7.06
C LEU A 99 -14.41 4.03 7.23
N VAL A 100 -15.51 4.36 7.91
CA VAL A 100 -16.65 3.45 8.11
C VAL A 100 -17.22 2.97 6.76
N ARG A 101 -17.45 3.91 5.82
CA ARG A 101 -17.88 3.60 4.47
C ARG A 101 -16.92 2.63 3.75
N ALA A 102 -15.60 2.87 3.84
CA ALA A 102 -14.60 2.03 3.20
C ALA A 102 -14.58 0.61 3.79
N MET A 103 -14.72 0.48 5.10
CA MET A 103 -14.80 -0.82 5.76
C MET A 103 -16.08 -1.59 5.41
N ILE A 104 -17.24 -0.92 5.42
CA ILE A 104 -18.52 -1.56 5.06
C ILE A 104 -18.53 -1.93 3.58
N GLY A 105 -18.18 -1.00 2.68
CA GLY A 105 -18.17 -1.26 1.26
C GLY A 105 -17.17 -2.34 0.86
N GLY A 106 -15.97 -2.32 1.45
CA GLY A 106 -14.96 -3.35 1.29
C GLY A 106 -15.43 -4.70 1.84
N GLY A 107 -16.00 -4.72 3.05
CA GLY A 107 -16.48 -5.94 3.71
C GLY A 107 -17.61 -6.63 2.92
N LEU A 108 -18.60 -5.85 2.50
CA LEU A 108 -19.69 -6.38 1.66
C LEU A 108 -19.16 -6.90 0.32
N SER A 109 -18.30 -6.14 -0.36
CA SER A 109 -17.76 -6.56 -1.65
C SER A 109 -16.94 -7.84 -1.53
N VAL A 110 -16.04 -7.93 -0.53
CA VAL A 110 -15.22 -9.14 -0.30
C VAL A 110 -16.08 -10.34 0.09
N GLY A 111 -17.04 -10.14 0.99
CA GLY A 111 -17.96 -11.23 1.39
C GLY A 111 -18.80 -11.76 0.21
N LEU A 112 -19.33 -10.86 -0.62
CA LEU A 112 -20.10 -11.23 -1.81
C LEU A 112 -19.25 -11.95 -2.88
N MET A 113 -17.94 -11.70 -2.95
CA MET A 113 -17.04 -12.47 -3.84
C MET A 113 -17.07 -13.97 -3.54
N GLY A 114 -17.21 -14.36 -2.26
CA GLY A 114 -17.37 -15.77 -1.89
C GLY A 114 -18.61 -16.45 -2.47
N LEU A 115 -19.60 -15.66 -2.86
CA LEU A 115 -20.86 -16.12 -3.48
C LEU A 115 -20.83 -16.00 -5.01
N ALA A 116 -19.76 -15.48 -5.61
CA ALA A 116 -19.67 -15.33 -7.05
C ALA A 116 -19.76 -16.68 -7.77
N GLN A 117 -20.46 -16.69 -8.90
CA GLN A 117 -20.69 -17.86 -9.74
C GLN A 117 -20.01 -17.73 -11.11
N SER A 118 -19.43 -16.57 -11.42
CA SER A 118 -18.69 -16.35 -12.66
C SER A 118 -17.51 -15.41 -12.46
N ALA A 119 -16.50 -15.51 -13.34
CA ALA A 119 -15.34 -14.63 -13.34
C ALA A 119 -15.73 -13.15 -13.54
N LEU A 120 -16.78 -12.88 -14.32
CA LEU A 120 -17.29 -11.53 -14.52
C LEU A 120 -17.89 -10.95 -13.23
N GLN A 121 -18.72 -11.72 -12.51
CA GLN A 121 -19.28 -11.28 -11.22
C GLN A 121 -18.16 -10.98 -10.22
N LEU A 122 -17.16 -11.85 -10.11
CA LEU A 122 -16.00 -11.64 -9.27
C LEU A 122 -15.26 -10.36 -9.66
N THR A 123 -15.04 -10.14 -10.96
CA THR A 123 -14.35 -8.93 -11.47
C THR A 123 -15.12 -7.65 -11.17
N VAL A 124 -16.45 -7.66 -11.34
CA VAL A 124 -17.30 -6.51 -10.99
C VAL A 124 -17.21 -6.22 -9.49
N LEU A 125 -17.31 -7.23 -8.63
CA LEU A 125 -17.19 -7.08 -7.18
C LEU A 125 -15.80 -6.57 -6.79
N ARG A 126 -14.75 -6.96 -7.50
CA ARG A 126 -13.38 -6.42 -7.36
C ARG A 126 -13.31 -4.94 -7.72
N GLY A 127 -14.03 -4.52 -8.77
CA GLY A 127 -14.17 -3.11 -9.12
C GLY A 127 -14.90 -2.31 -8.04
N VAL A 128 -16.02 -2.83 -7.53
CA VAL A 128 -16.79 -2.23 -6.42
C VAL A 128 -15.94 -2.15 -5.15
N GLN A 129 -15.17 -3.20 -4.83
CA GLN A 129 -14.21 -3.19 -3.72
C GLN A 129 -13.20 -2.07 -3.88
N GLY A 130 -12.56 -1.95 -5.07
CA GLY A 130 -11.60 -0.88 -5.34
C GLY A 130 -12.21 0.52 -5.19
N ALA A 131 -13.39 0.71 -5.76
CA ALA A 131 -14.14 1.96 -5.66
C ALA A 131 -14.54 2.32 -4.22
N SER A 132 -14.79 1.31 -3.40
CA SER A 132 -15.12 1.47 -1.97
C SER A 132 -13.91 1.53 -1.05
N SER A 133 -12.69 1.27 -1.52
CA SER A 133 -11.46 1.21 -0.71
C SER A 133 -11.03 2.56 -0.16
N GLY A 134 -9.99 2.56 0.69
CA GLY A 134 -9.39 3.76 1.25
C GLY A 134 -9.31 3.77 2.78
N THR A 135 -9.41 2.61 3.44
CA THR A 135 -9.33 2.49 4.92
C THR A 135 -8.02 3.07 5.44
N VAL A 136 -6.88 2.64 4.89
CA VAL A 136 -5.54 3.10 5.30
C VAL A 136 -5.40 4.61 5.16
N ALA A 137 -5.86 5.20 4.05
CA ALA A 137 -5.77 6.63 3.82
C ALA A 137 -6.64 7.42 4.83
N ALA A 138 -7.86 6.95 5.10
CA ALA A 138 -8.77 7.58 6.06
C ALA A 138 -8.25 7.45 7.50
N ALA A 139 -7.75 6.27 7.91
CA ALA A 139 -7.18 6.04 9.23
C ALA A 139 -5.91 6.87 9.44
N THR A 140 -4.99 6.89 8.46
CA THR A 140 -3.78 7.73 8.50
C THR A 140 -4.14 9.21 8.64
N ALA A 141 -5.15 9.67 7.91
CA ALA A 141 -5.60 11.04 7.98
C ALA A 141 -6.24 11.38 9.36
N LEU A 142 -7.00 10.45 9.96
CA LEU A 142 -7.53 10.61 11.33
C LEU A 142 -6.40 10.71 12.35
N VAL A 143 -5.43 9.79 12.31
CA VAL A 143 -4.25 9.86 13.20
C VAL A 143 -3.50 11.16 13.01
N ALA A 144 -3.30 11.60 11.77
CA ALA A 144 -2.57 12.84 11.48
C ALA A 144 -3.26 14.10 12.01
N THR A 145 -4.59 14.09 12.14
CA THR A 145 -5.33 15.26 12.61
C THR A 145 -5.62 15.26 14.09
N GLU A 146 -5.80 14.10 14.68
CA GLU A 146 -6.19 13.98 16.10
C GLU A 146 -4.99 13.81 17.04
N THR A 147 -3.78 13.51 16.50
CA THR A 147 -2.57 13.31 17.31
C THR A 147 -1.76 14.59 17.43
N PRO A 148 -1.33 14.99 18.64
CA PRO A 148 -0.43 16.11 18.84
C PRO A 148 0.89 15.94 18.05
N GLY A 149 1.41 17.04 17.48
CA GLY A 149 2.59 17.00 16.59
C GLY A 149 3.80 16.28 17.17
N ALA A 150 4.06 16.45 18.49
CA ALA A 150 5.17 15.78 19.17
C ALA A 150 5.07 14.24 19.16
N HIS A 151 3.88 13.66 19.00
CA HIS A 151 3.64 12.22 18.99
C HIS A 151 3.24 11.68 17.64
N LEU A 152 3.08 12.52 16.61
CA LEU A 152 2.55 12.15 15.31
C LEU A 152 3.36 11.06 14.63
N ALA A 153 4.68 11.19 14.56
CA ALA A 153 5.55 10.20 13.92
C ALA A 153 5.44 8.82 14.58
N TRP A 154 5.40 8.80 15.91
CA TRP A 154 5.22 7.57 16.68
C TRP A 154 3.83 6.94 16.41
N ALA A 155 2.77 7.74 16.44
CA ALA A 155 1.40 7.26 16.23
C ALA A 155 1.21 6.67 14.82
N LEU A 156 1.76 7.32 13.79
CA LEU A 156 1.76 6.79 12.42
C LEU A 156 2.58 5.49 12.31
N GLY A 157 3.70 5.39 13.04
CA GLY A 157 4.48 4.16 13.14
C GLY A 157 3.69 3.01 13.74
N ILE A 158 2.94 3.26 14.82
CA ILE A 158 2.03 2.28 15.42
C ILE A 158 0.92 1.86 14.45
N LEU A 159 0.27 2.81 13.78
CA LEU A 159 -0.77 2.47 12.78
C LEU A 159 -0.19 1.59 11.65
N ASN A 160 0.99 1.94 11.15
CA ASN A 160 1.67 1.13 10.11
C ASN A 160 2.05 -0.27 10.60
N SER A 161 2.31 -0.47 11.89
CA SER A 161 2.55 -1.82 12.43
C SER A 161 1.31 -2.71 12.31
N ALA A 162 0.09 -2.17 12.49
CA ALA A 162 -1.16 -2.90 12.28
C ALA A 162 -1.29 -3.39 10.82
N ILE A 163 -1.01 -2.48 9.87
CA ILE A 163 -1.05 -2.78 8.43
C ILE A 163 -0.05 -3.88 8.08
N SER A 164 1.19 -3.76 8.59
CA SER A 164 2.26 -4.73 8.32
C SER A 164 1.93 -6.12 8.91
N LEU A 165 1.44 -6.16 10.15
CA LEU A 165 1.01 -7.40 10.81
C LEU A 165 -0.17 -8.05 10.07
N GLY A 166 -1.17 -7.26 9.65
CA GLY A 166 -2.31 -7.74 8.88
C GLY A 166 -1.87 -8.36 7.54
N ASN A 167 -0.98 -7.70 6.82
CA ASN A 167 -0.45 -8.21 5.55
C ASN A 167 0.42 -9.46 5.71
N ALA A 168 1.14 -9.60 6.82
CA ALA A 168 1.96 -10.78 7.10
C ALA A 168 1.12 -11.98 7.58
N ALA A 169 0.20 -11.74 8.52
CA ALA A 169 -0.61 -12.78 9.13
C ALA A 169 -1.81 -13.21 8.27
N GLY A 170 -2.38 -12.28 7.48
CA GLY A 170 -3.59 -12.54 6.68
C GLY A 170 -3.47 -13.74 5.75
N PRO A 171 -2.46 -13.80 4.87
CA PRO A 171 -2.31 -14.92 3.95
C PRO A 171 -2.04 -16.26 4.62
N ALA A 172 -1.31 -16.25 5.75
CA ALA A 172 -1.07 -17.46 6.54
C ALA A 172 -2.37 -17.98 7.15
N ALA A 173 -3.12 -17.10 7.81
CA ALA A 173 -4.41 -17.46 8.40
C ALA A 173 -5.43 -17.86 7.29
N GLY A 174 -5.43 -17.12 6.16
CA GLY A 174 -6.26 -17.44 5.00
C GLY A 174 -5.94 -18.80 4.38
N GLY A 175 -4.65 -19.15 4.27
CA GLY A 175 -4.22 -20.47 3.79
C GLY A 175 -4.66 -21.62 4.69
N LEU A 176 -4.50 -21.46 6.01
CA LEU A 176 -4.98 -22.44 6.98
C LEU A 176 -6.50 -22.59 6.90
N ALA A 177 -7.22 -21.47 6.91
CA ALA A 177 -8.68 -21.48 6.82
C ALA A 177 -9.17 -22.05 5.48
N ALA A 178 -8.51 -21.76 4.37
CA ALA A 178 -8.86 -22.29 3.06
C ALA A 178 -8.77 -23.82 3.01
N ASN A 179 -7.78 -24.42 3.71
CA ASN A 179 -7.62 -25.86 3.76
C ASN A 179 -8.73 -26.56 4.54
N VAL A 180 -9.31 -25.88 5.55
CA VAL A 180 -10.35 -26.46 6.42
C VAL A 180 -11.76 -26.09 5.94
N LEU A 181 -11.98 -24.81 5.59
CA LEU A 181 -13.30 -24.25 5.31
C LEU A 181 -13.58 -24.08 3.80
N GLY A 182 -12.54 -24.16 2.96
CA GLY A 182 -12.63 -23.95 1.53
C GLY A 182 -12.46 -22.48 1.09
N LEU A 183 -12.27 -22.28 -0.21
CA LEU A 183 -11.94 -20.97 -0.78
C LEU A 183 -13.10 -19.96 -0.69
N ARG A 184 -14.36 -20.42 -0.81
CA ARG A 184 -15.53 -19.53 -0.65
C ARG A 184 -15.62 -18.95 0.74
N ALA A 185 -15.36 -19.79 1.75
CA ALA A 185 -15.44 -19.38 3.15
C ALA A 185 -14.39 -18.33 3.52
N ILE A 186 -13.19 -18.34 2.92
CA ILE A 186 -12.18 -17.33 3.21
C ILE A 186 -12.57 -15.95 2.64
N PHE A 187 -13.28 -15.86 1.52
CA PHE A 187 -13.80 -14.58 1.02
C PHE A 187 -14.92 -14.06 1.94
N VAL A 188 -15.85 -14.92 2.32
CA VAL A 188 -16.92 -14.55 3.28
C VAL A 188 -16.32 -14.13 4.62
N GLY A 189 -15.39 -14.91 5.17
CA GLY A 189 -14.68 -14.62 6.42
C GLY A 189 -13.89 -13.32 6.37
N GLY A 190 -13.19 -13.06 5.27
CA GLY A 190 -12.49 -11.80 5.03
C GLY A 190 -13.45 -10.59 5.02
N GLY A 191 -14.61 -10.75 4.38
CA GLY A 191 -15.68 -9.76 4.40
C GLY A 191 -16.22 -9.50 5.81
N VAL A 192 -16.46 -10.56 6.58
CA VAL A 192 -16.90 -10.46 7.99
C VAL A 192 -15.86 -9.76 8.85
N LEU A 193 -14.57 -10.08 8.70
CA LEU A 193 -13.49 -9.38 9.42
C LEU A 193 -13.48 -7.88 9.13
N LEU A 194 -13.67 -7.48 7.88
CA LEU A 194 -13.79 -6.07 7.49
C LEU A 194 -15.00 -5.37 8.12
N LEU A 195 -16.14 -6.06 8.17
CA LEU A 195 -17.34 -5.53 8.82
C LEU A 195 -17.12 -5.41 10.34
N LEU A 196 -16.50 -6.40 10.99
CA LEU A 196 -16.15 -6.36 12.40
C LEU A 196 -15.15 -5.25 12.73
N ALA A 197 -14.22 -4.96 11.81
CA ALA A 197 -13.28 -3.84 11.94
C ALA A 197 -13.99 -2.47 12.05
N THR A 198 -15.24 -2.36 11.62
CA THR A 198 -16.04 -1.14 11.74
C THR A 198 -16.44 -0.84 13.19
N ILE A 199 -16.60 -1.88 14.02
CA ILE A 199 -17.11 -1.75 15.39
C ILE A 199 -16.24 -0.82 16.25
N PRO A 200 -14.93 -1.04 16.41
CA PRO A 200 -14.09 -0.13 17.21
C PRO A 200 -14.08 1.29 16.67
N VAL A 201 -14.21 1.47 15.34
CA VAL A 201 -14.28 2.80 14.74
C VAL A 201 -15.59 3.52 15.13
N LEU A 202 -16.71 2.81 15.05
CA LEU A 202 -18.03 3.39 15.41
C LEU A 202 -18.10 3.76 16.89
N LEU A 203 -17.66 2.85 17.77
CA LEU A 203 -17.86 2.97 19.22
C LEU A 203 -16.84 3.86 19.91
N VAL A 204 -15.59 3.87 19.44
CA VAL A 204 -14.47 4.49 20.17
C VAL A 204 -13.93 5.72 19.47
N VAL A 205 -13.73 5.65 18.14
CA VAL A 205 -13.08 6.75 17.42
C VAL A 205 -13.94 7.99 17.44
N ARG A 206 -13.35 9.10 17.86
CA ARG A 206 -13.97 10.42 17.81
C ARG A 206 -13.15 11.32 16.89
N GLU A 207 -13.84 12.14 16.13
CA GLU A 207 -13.24 13.14 15.23
C GLU A 207 -13.61 14.53 15.74
N SER A 208 -12.62 15.39 15.90
CA SER A 208 -12.82 16.76 16.35
C SER A 208 -13.60 17.58 15.32
N PRO A 209 -14.46 18.52 15.77
CA PRO A 209 -15.11 19.45 14.86
C PRO A 209 -14.07 20.22 14.05
N ARG A 210 -14.32 20.37 12.76
CA ARG A 210 -13.36 20.97 11.82
C ARG A 210 -13.09 22.43 12.17
N ARG A 211 -11.81 22.74 12.33
CA ARG A 211 -11.31 24.11 12.14
C ARG A 211 -11.19 24.37 10.65
N ALA A 212 -11.67 25.54 10.20
CA ALA A 212 -11.43 26.01 8.84
C ALA A 212 -9.92 25.96 8.56
N ARG A 213 -9.52 25.14 7.59
CA ARG A 213 -8.10 25.00 7.22
C ARG A 213 -7.67 26.31 6.57
N ALA A 214 -6.61 26.92 7.04
CA ALA A 214 -6.00 28.05 6.36
C ALA A 214 -5.79 27.71 4.87
N ALA A 215 -6.04 28.63 3.98
CA ALA A 215 -5.91 28.43 2.55
C ALA A 215 -4.50 27.92 2.22
N THR A 216 -4.40 26.69 1.76
CA THR A 216 -3.10 26.11 1.35
C THR A 216 -2.67 26.82 0.07
N PRO A 217 -1.44 27.35 -0.03
CA PRO A 217 -0.98 27.99 -1.26
C PRO A 217 -1.04 27.00 -2.43
N PRO A 218 -1.23 27.50 -3.67
CA PRO A 218 -1.29 26.64 -4.84
C PRO A 218 -0.03 25.80 -4.95
N THR A 219 -0.20 24.46 -4.89
CA THR A 219 0.91 23.49 -4.85
C THR A 219 1.95 23.73 -5.94
N MET A 220 1.50 24.04 -7.17
CA MET A 220 2.40 24.28 -8.29
C MET A 220 3.25 25.54 -8.13
N GLN A 221 2.74 26.59 -7.47
CA GLN A 221 3.52 27.81 -7.18
C GLN A 221 4.61 27.50 -6.16
N VAL A 222 4.28 26.78 -5.11
CA VAL A 222 5.26 26.36 -4.08
C VAL A 222 6.35 25.49 -4.71
N LEU A 223 5.98 24.52 -5.56
CA LEU A 223 6.94 23.66 -6.24
C LEU A 223 7.84 24.39 -7.23
N ARG A 224 7.34 25.42 -7.92
CA ARG A 224 8.15 26.27 -8.82
C ARG A 224 9.10 27.17 -8.05
N ALA A 225 8.73 27.60 -6.85
CA ALA A 225 9.59 28.39 -5.96
C ALA A 225 10.60 27.52 -5.18
N ALA A 226 10.43 26.22 -5.19
CA ALA A 226 11.34 25.27 -4.55
C ALA A 226 12.69 25.17 -5.31
N ARG A 227 13.62 24.38 -4.79
CA ARG A 227 14.93 24.16 -5.44
C ARG A 227 14.79 23.71 -6.89
N PRO A 228 15.70 24.13 -7.80
CA PRO A 228 15.72 23.66 -9.18
C PRO A 228 15.72 22.12 -9.23
N GLY A 229 14.84 21.55 -10.08
CA GLY A 229 14.72 20.10 -10.27
C GLY A 229 13.87 19.35 -9.23
N THR A 230 13.26 20.03 -8.24
CA THR A 230 12.36 19.35 -7.25
C THR A 230 11.17 18.68 -7.95
N ILE A 231 10.53 19.35 -8.90
CA ILE A 231 9.42 18.78 -9.67
C ILE A 231 9.86 17.50 -10.40
N GLN A 232 11.03 17.56 -11.07
CA GLN A 232 11.58 16.40 -11.78
C GLN A 232 11.93 15.25 -10.82
N ALA A 233 12.55 15.54 -9.67
CA ALA A 233 12.88 14.54 -8.68
C ALA A 233 11.62 13.84 -8.11
N LEU A 234 10.59 14.62 -7.77
CA LEU A 234 9.32 14.07 -7.30
C LEU A 234 8.62 13.24 -8.39
N ALA A 235 8.62 13.69 -9.65
CA ALA A 235 8.05 12.93 -10.76
C ALA A 235 8.78 11.59 -10.95
N VAL A 236 10.12 11.58 -10.91
CA VAL A 236 10.93 10.35 -11.00
C VAL A 236 10.59 9.40 -9.87
N LEU A 237 10.47 9.89 -8.62
CA LEU A 237 10.14 9.06 -7.47
C LEU A 237 8.72 8.49 -7.54
N MET A 238 7.74 9.26 -8.03
CA MET A 238 6.36 8.79 -8.23
C MET A 238 6.29 7.71 -9.32
N VAL A 239 6.99 7.90 -10.44
CA VAL A 239 7.11 6.88 -11.49
C VAL A 239 7.81 5.64 -10.94
N ALA A 240 8.87 5.82 -10.14
CA ALA A 240 9.59 4.72 -9.51
C ALA A 240 8.67 3.89 -8.58
N GLN A 241 7.84 4.53 -7.76
CA GLN A 241 6.85 3.84 -6.93
C GLN A 241 5.80 3.10 -7.78
N ALA A 242 5.31 3.72 -8.85
CA ALA A 242 4.37 3.08 -9.76
C ALA A 242 4.99 1.85 -10.43
N LEU A 243 6.22 1.94 -10.92
CA LEU A 243 6.94 0.81 -11.53
C LEU A 243 7.21 -0.31 -10.51
N GLN A 244 7.64 0.04 -9.30
CA GLN A 244 7.86 -0.92 -8.21
C GLN A 244 6.58 -1.69 -7.92
N GLN A 245 5.45 -0.97 -7.79
CA GLN A 245 4.17 -1.58 -7.49
C GLN A 245 3.59 -2.38 -8.66
N THR A 246 3.84 -1.93 -9.89
CA THR A 246 3.49 -2.67 -11.13
C THR A 246 4.24 -4.00 -11.20
N SER A 247 5.56 -3.97 -11.00
CA SER A 247 6.40 -5.16 -11.02
C SER A 247 5.99 -6.17 -9.95
N TYR A 248 5.89 -5.71 -8.70
CA TYR A 248 5.56 -6.59 -7.57
C TYR A 248 4.11 -7.09 -7.63
N GLY A 249 3.16 -6.23 -8.00
CA GLY A 249 1.74 -6.59 -8.14
C GLY A 249 1.49 -7.63 -9.24
N ALA A 250 2.23 -7.56 -10.36
CA ALA A 250 2.21 -8.60 -11.38
C ALA A 250 2.71 -9.94 -10.81
N ALA A 251 3.86 -9.91 -10.14
CA ALA A 251 4.48 -11.12 -9.60
C ALA A 251 3.63 -11.80 -8.52
N GLN A 252 2.91 -11.04 -7.68
CA GLN A 252 2.02 -11.59 -6.65
C GLN A 252 0.96 -12.54 -7.19
N GLN A 253 0.34 -12.21 -8.32
CA GLN A 253 -0.68 -13.08 -8.92
C GLN A 253 -0.06 -14.23 -9.70
N LEU A 254 1.04 -13.95 -10.41
CA LEU A 254 1.70 -14.91 -11.26
C LEU A 254 2.44 -16.02 -10.50
N VAL A 255 2.94 -15.73 -9.27
CA VAL A 255 3.57 -16.77 -8.44
C VAL A 255 2.57 -17.86 -8.06
N VAL A 256 1.30 -17.51 -7.81
CA VAL A 256 0.25 -18.48 -7.51
C VAL A 256 -0.04 -19.35 -8.74
N LEU A 257 -0.15 -18.73 -9.92
CA LEU A 257 -0.33 -19.46 -11.17
C LEU A 257 0.87 -20.37 -11.45
N ARG A 258 2.09 -19.91 -11.15
CA ARG A 258 3.31 -20.71 -11.29
C ARG A 258 3.34 -21.92 -10.36
N LEU A 259 2.93 -21.75 -9.11
CA LEU A 259 2.79 -22.86 -8.17
C LEU A 259 1.73 -23.86 -8.64
N LEU A 260 0.60 -23.35 -9.16
CA LEU A 260 -0.47 -24.19 -9.73
C LEU A 260 0.03 -25.04 -10.91
N GLU A 261 0.85 -24.46 -11.81
CA GLU A 261 1.47 -25.20 -12.91
C GLU A 261 2.43 -26.30 -12.44
N LEU A 262 3.16 -26.05 -11.33
CA LEU A 262 4.20 -26.96 -10.84
C LEU A 262 3.64 -28.10 -9.97
N THR A 263 2.53 -27.90 -9.27
CA THR A 263 2.08 -28.85 -8.21
C THR A 263 0.62 -29.28 -8.32
N GLY A 264 -0.16 -28.63 -9.20
CA GLY A 264 -1.59 -28.83 -9.25
C GLY A 264 -2.37 -28.09 -8.15
N ALA A 265 -3.70 -28.10 -8.24
CA ALA A 265 -4.56 -27.22 -7.47
C ALA A 265 -4.53 -27.46 -5.95
N LYS A 266 -4.41 -28.73 -5.50
CA LYS A 266 -4.46 -29.09 -4.07
C LYS A 266 -3.23 -28.58 -3.32
N ASP A 267 -2.04 -28.85 -3.82
CA ASP A 267 -0.79 -28.45 -3.17
C ASP A 267 -0.51 -26.96 -3.34
N ALA A 268 -0.89 -26.38 -4.51
CA ALA A 268 -0.78 -24.95 -4.76
C ALA A 268 -1.50 -24.09 -3.70
N GLN A 269 -2.61 -24.57 -3.14
CA GLN A 269 -3.35 -23.85 -2.09
C GLN A 269 -2.52 -23.71 -0.80
N SER A 270 -1.97 -24.80 -0.31
CA SER A 270 -1.12 -24.80 0.89
C SER A 270 0.17 -24.02 0.66
N LEU A 271 0.80 -24.22 -0.50
CA LEU A 271 2.04 -23.51 -0.89
C LEU A 271 1.81 -22.01 -1.07
N THR A 272 0.65 -21.58 -1.56
CA THR A 272 0.28 -20.16 -1.64
C THR A 272 0.25 -19.54 -0.24
N GLY A 273 -0.41 -20.18 0.72
CA GLY A 273 -0.44 -19.71 2.11
C GLY A 273 0.97 -19.55 2.71
N VAL A 274 1.83 -20.57 2.55
CA VAL A 274 3.23 -20.53 3.01
C VAL A 274 4.02 -19.44 2.30
N THR A 275 3.88 -19.32 0.98
CA THR A 275 4.59 -18.32 0.17
C THR A 275 4.30 -16.90 0.64
N PHE A 276 3.03 -16.56 0.82
CA PHE A 276 2.64 -15.21 1.23
C PHE A 276 2.89 -14.95 2.71
N ALA A 277 2.83 -15.97 3.58
CA ALA A 277 3.27 -15.84 4.95
C ALA A 277 4.77 -15.52 5.05
N ALA A 278 5.61 -16.28 4.33
CA ALA A 278 7.04 -16.03 4.27
C ALA A 278 7.36 -14.67 3.64
N ALA A 279 6.66 -14.31 2.54
CA ALA A 279 6.79 -13.01 1.90
C ALA A 279 6.40 -11.83 2.83
N GLY A 280 5.33 -11.98 3.59
CA GLY A 280 4.91 -10.98 4.59
C GLY A 280 5.93 -10.78 5.69
N ILE A 281 6.47 -11.87 6.25
CA ILE A 281 7.55 -11.82 7.25
C ILE A 281 8.80 -11.16 6.64
N ALA A 282 9.18 -11.55 5.43
CA ALA A 282 10.33 -10.98 4.73
C ALA A 282 10.16 -9.46 4.51
N THR A 283 8.98 -9.01 4.08
CA THR A 283 8.65 -7.59 3.92
C THR A 283 8.73 -6.83 5.25
N ALA A 284 8.22 -7.39 6.34
CA ALA A 284 8.28 -6.78 7.67
C ALA A 284 9.75 -6.66 8.17
N LEU A 285 10.55 -7.70 7.99
CA LEU A 285 11.98 -7.69 8.33
C LEU A 285 12.75 -6.66 7.50
N ALA A 286 12.42 -6.51 6.22
CA ALA A 286 13.03 -5.51 5.35
C ALA A 286 12.78 -4.08 5.84
N ALA A 287 11.57 -3.77 6.27
CA ALA A 287 11.23 -2.44 6.79
C ALA A 287 12.05 -2.07 8.03
N VAL A 288 12.33 -3.05 8.92
CA VAL A 288 13.18 -2.85 10.11
C VAL A 288 14.66 -2.74 9.73
N THR A 289 15.12 -3.58 8.80
CA THR A 289 16.53 -3.65 8.39
C THR A 289 16.94 -2.43 7.56
N TYR A 290 16.01 -1.91 6.75
CA TYR A 290 16.24 -0.77 5.87
C TYR A 290 16.89 0.43 6.58
N SER A 291 16.38 0.82 7.75
CA SER A 291 16.90 1.95 8.51
C SER A 291 18.37 1.76 8.96
N ARG A 292 18.78 0.51 9.21
CA ARG A 292 20.17 0.17 9.60
C ARG A 292 21.11 0.23 8.39
N VAL A 293 20.66 -0.29 7.25
CA VAL A 293 21.45 -0.28 6.01
C VAL A 293 21.61 1.15 5.48
N LEU A 294 20.57 1.98 5.59
CA LEU A 294 20.61 3.37 5.14
C LEU A 294 21.67 4.21 5.90
N ARG A 295 21.95 3.90 7.17
CA ARG A 295 23.03 4.61 7.92
C ARG A 295 24.42 4.43 7.31
N ARG A 296 24.60 3.43 6.45
CA ARG A 296 25.88 3.06 5.82
C ARG A 296 25.89 3.26 4.31
N SER A 297 24.76 3.71 3.74
CA SER A 297 24.57 3.86 2.29
C SER A 297 23.73 5.08 1.97
N ASN A 298 23.80 5.55 0.71
CA ASN A 298 22.96 6.61 0.19
C ASN A 298 21.63 6.04 -0.27
N TYR A 299 20.56 6.85 -0.23
CA TYR A 299 19.21 6.48 -0.73
C TYR A 299 19.25 5.96 -2.16
N ARG A 300 19.94 6.69 -3.06
CA ARG A 300 20.06 6.33 -4.48
C ARG A 300 20.71 4.96 -4.66
N THR A 301 21.85 4.71 -4.03
CA THR A 301 22.56 3.43 -4.13
C THR A 301 21.70 2.29 -3.59
N LEU A 302 21.11 2.49 -2.41
CA LEU A 302 20.26 1.47 -1.77
C LEU A 302 19.04 1.13 -2.61
N THR A 303 18.30 2.13 -3.11
CA THR A 303 17.11 1.89 -3.92
C THR A 303 17.43 1.30 -5.29
N THR A 304 18.55 1.68 -5.91
CA THR A 304 19.01 1.11 -7.18
C THR A 304 19.40 -0.34 -7.02
N SER A 305 20.25 -0.67 -6.03
CA SER A 305 20.69 -2.06 -5.79
C SER A 305 19.50 -2.95 -5.38
N ALA A 306 18.58 -2.42 -4.58
CA ALA A 306 17.35 -3.14 -4.24
C ALA A 306 16.50 -3.41 -5.48
N ALA A 307 16.29 -2.44 -6.36
CA ALA A 307 15.52 -2.65 -7.60
C ALA A 307 16.19 -3.67 -8.55
N VAL A 308 17.52 -3.65 -8.66
CA VAL A 308 18.29 -4.67 -9.41
C VAL A 308 18.07 -6.05 -8.82
N LEU A 309 18.23 -6.20 -7.50
CA LEU A 309 18.04 -7.49 -6.83
C LEU A 309 16.61 -7.99 -6.95
N MET A 310 15.61 -7.11 -6.85
CA MET A 310 14.20 -7.44 -7.08
C MET A 310 13.99 -7.98 -8.51
N GLY A 311 14.57 -7.32 -9.51
CA GLY A 311 14.47 -7.74 -10.90
C GLY A 311 15.05 -9.14 -11.11
N PHE A 312 16.26 -9.41 -10.63
CA PHE A 312 16.88 -10.74 -10.74
C PHE A 312 16.14 -11.81 -9.92
N ALA A 313 15.61 -11.48 -8.73
CA ALA A 313 14.82 -12.41 -7.95
C ALA A 313 13.53 -12.81 -8.68
N LEU A 314 12.85 -11.87 -9.36
CA LEU A 314 11.68 -12.17 -10.18
C LEU A 314 12.02 -12.97 -11.44
N LEU A 315 13.15 -12.71 -12.09
CA LEU A 315 13.65 -13.53 -13.19
C LEU A 315 13.99 -14.97 -12.72
N ALA A 316 14.59 -15.09 -11.53
CA ALA A 316 14.81 -16.40 -10.91
C ALA A 316 13.49 -17.11 -10.58
N THR A 317 12.45 -16.38 -10.13
CA THR A 317 11.09 -16.94 -9.94
C THR A 317 10.52 -17.49 -11.25
N ALA A 318 10.73 -16.78 -12.37
CA ALA A 318 10.30 -17.23 -13.70
C ALA A 318 11.04 -18.50 -14.17
N ALA A 319 12.35 -18.55 -13.92
CA ALA A 319 13.22 -19.66 -14.33
C ALA A 319 13.08 -20.91 -13.44
N ALA A 320 12.55 -20.74 -12.21
CA ALA A 320 12.46 -21.82 -11.23
C ALA A 320 11.65 -23.02 -11.76
N GLY A 321 12.27 -24.20 -11.67
CA GLY A 321 11.65 -25.47 -12.07
C GLY A 321 10.98 -26.23 -10.92
N THR A 322 11.15 -25.78 -9.69
CA THR A 322 10.59 -26.42 -8.49
C THR A 322 9.80 -25.42 -7.62
N PRO A 323 8.82 -25.87 -6.85
CA PRO A 323 8.07 -25.00 -5.93
C PRO A 323 8.97 -24.30 -4.93
N ALA A 324 9.95 -25.02 -4.37
CA ALA A 324 10.86 -24.48 -3.35
C ALA A 324 11.68 -23.30 -3.91
N LEU A 325 12.26 -23.43 -5.11
CA LEU A 325 13.00 -22.34 -5.76
C LEU A 325 12.08 -21.16 -6.12
N THR A 326 10.87 -21.44 -6.60
CA THR A 326 9.85 -20.42 -6.90
C THR A 326 9.53 -19.60 -5.66
N ILE A 327 9.25 -20.26 -4.53
CA ILE A 327 8.93 -19.63 -3.25
C ILE A 327 10.13 -18.82 -2.74
N SER A 328 11.32 -19.41 -2.70
CA SER A 328 12.52 -18.73 -2.19
C SER A 328 12.85 -17.48 -2.99
N ALA A 329 12.82 -17.55 -4.31
CA ALA A 329 13.09 -16.40 -5.17
C ALA A 329 12.01 -15.30 -5.00
N PHE A 330 10.73 -15.67 -4.89
CA PHE A 330 9.66 -14.72 -4.64
C PHE A 330 9.76 -14.08 -3.26
N VAL A 331 10.12 -14.82 -2.21
CA VAL A 331 10.35 -14.30 -0.86
C VAL A 331 11.51 -13.30 -0.84
N ILE A 332 12.59 -13.56 -1.58
CA ILE A 332 13.69 -12.59 -1.75
C ILE A 332 13.18 -11.32 -2.43
N SER A 333 12.38 -11.44 -3.50
CA SER A 333 11.80 -10.27 -4.16
C SER A 333 10.88 -9.47 -3.23
N SER A 334 10.15 -10.14 -2.34
CA SER A 334 9.26 -9.54 -1.34
C SER A 334 10.03 -8.81 -0.25
N PHE A 335 11.13 -9.37 0.23
CA PHE A 335 12.05 -8.72 1.16
C PHE A 335 12.56 -7.40 0.57
N VAL A 336 13.04 -7.45 -0.66
CA VAL A 336 13.59 -6.27 -1.33
C VAL A 336 12.50 -5.23 -1.60
N SER A 337 11.35 -5.64 -2.10
CA SER A 337 10.18 -4.77 -2.31
C SER A 337 9.77 -4.05 -1.02
N GLY A 338 9.79 -4.76 0.12
CA GLY A 338 9.49 -4.21 1.44
C GLY A 338 10.44 -3.09 1.89
N SER A 339 11.68 -3.08 1.39
CA SER A 339 12.65 -2.01 1.66
C SER A 339 12.44 -0.78 0.77
N LEU A 340 11.95 -0.96 -0.46
CA LEU A 340 11.74 0.12 -1.43
C LEU A 340 10.58 1.06 -1.04
N ILE A 341 9.52 0.53 -0.42
CA ILE A 341 8.35 1.32 -0.01
C ILE A 341 8.75 2.45 0.96
N PRO A 342 9.38 2.18 2.13
CA PRO A 342 9.81 3.24 3.03
C PRO A 342 10.91 4.11 2.44
N ALA A 343 11.77 3.57 1.55
CA ALA A 343 12.81 4.32 0.88
C ALA A 343 12.25 5.45 0.03
N PHE A 344 11.35 5.12 -0.89
CA PHE A 344 10.71 6.11 -1.75
C PHE A 344 9.86 7.10 -0.94
N GLY A 345 9.15 6.64 0.09
CA GLY A 345 8.40 7.51 1.00
C GLY A 345 9.30 8.55 1.67
N ALA A 346 10.45 8.13 2.20
CA ALA A 346 11.42 9.02 2.82
C ALA A 346 12.04 10.01 1.80
N MET A 347 12.41 9.53 0.60
CA MET A 347 12.94 10.41 -0.45
C MET A 347 11.92 11.46 -0.88
N ILE A 348 10.64 11.09 -1.06
CA ILE A 348 9.55 12.03 -1.39
C ILE A 348 9.36 13.03 -0.24
N GLY A 349 9.36 12.58 1.01
CA GLY A 349 9.23 13.45 2.17
C GLY A 349 10.35 14.49 2.27
N LEU A 350 11.61 14.08 2.02
CA LEU A 350 12.78 14.95 2.05
C LEU A 350 12.83 15.95 0.87
N GLU A 351 12.32 15.56 -0.31
CA GLU A 351 12.26 16.43 -1.48
C GLU A 351 11.06 17.39 -1.45
N SER A 352 10.04 17.10 -0.65
CA SER A 352 8.79 17.86 -0.64
C SER A 352 8.86 19.07 0.28
N PRO A 353 8.51 20.29 -0.19
CA PRO A 353 8.32 21.43 0.69
C PRO A 353 7.24 21.15 1.74
N ALA A 354 7.48 21.53 3.00
CA ALA A 354 6.60 21.20 4.13
C ALA A 354 5.14 21.66 3.92
N SER A 355 4.94 22.84 3.31
CA SER A 355 3.61 23.42 3.07
C SER A 355 2.72 22.64 2.11
N VAL A 356 3.28 21.80 1.23
CA VAL A 356 2.56 21.01 0.21
C VAL A 356 2.80 19.51 0.33
N GLN A 357 3.53 19.06 1.33
CA GLN A 357 3.95 17.67 1.52
C GLN A 357 2.76 16.70 1.54
N ALA A 358 1.66 17.06 2.22
CA ALA A 358 0.44 16.24 2.26
C ALA A 358 -0.17 16.02 0.87
N THR A 359 -0.19 17.07 0.03
CA THR A 359 -0.69 16.97 -1.36
C THR A 359 0.21 16.05 -2.19
N ILE A 360 1.54 16.17 -2.02
CA ILE A 360 2.52 15.34 -2.74
C ILE A 360 2.37 13.87 -2.36
N PHE A 361 2.19 13.54 -1.08
CA PHE A 361 1.90 12.17 -0.65
C PHE A 361 0.56 11.66 -1.20
N GLY A 362 -0.44 12.52 -1.34
CA GLY A 362 -1.69 12.16 -2.01
C GLY A 362 -1.49 11.75 -3.47
N VAL A 363 -0.70 12.51 -4.24
CA VAL A 363 -0.35 12.17 -5.63
C VAL A 363 0.50 10.89 -5.69
N SER A 364 1.44 10.73 -4.76
CA SER A 364 2.24 9.50 -4.60
C SER A 364 1.35 8.27 -4.38
N SER A 365 0.35 8.38 -3.51
CA SER A 365 -0.62 7.30 -3.27
C SER A 365 -1.41 6.94 -4.54
N SER A 366 -1.75 7.92 -5.38
CA SER A 366 -2.38 7.67 -6.68
C SER A 366 -1.44 6.92 -7.63
N ALA A 367 -0.15 7.25 -7.64
CA ALA A 367 0.85 6.53 -8.45
C ALA A 367 0.98 5.05 -8.01
N ILE A 368 0.99 4.79 -6.70
CA ILE A 368 0.97 3.44 -6.14
C ILE A 368 -0.30 2.69 -6.57
N SER A 369 -1.47 3.33 -6.48
CA SER A 369 -2.75 2.71 -6.86
C SER A 369 -2.80 2.34 -8.35
N LEU A 370 -2.24 3.20 -9.23
CA LEU A 370 -2.08 2.88 -10.65
C LEU A 370 -1.17 1.65 -10.84
N GLY A 371 -0.08 1.55 -10.08
CA GLY A 371 0.78 0.37 -10.10
C GLY A 371 0.05 -0.90 -9.68
N PHE A 372 -0.81 -0.84 -8.67
CA PHE A 372 -1.70 -1.94 -8.29
C PHE A 372 -2.69 -2.34 -9.39
N GLY A 373 -3.11 -1.41 -10.26
CA GLY A 373 -3.95 -1.69 -11.41
C GLY A 373 -3.17 -2.30 -12.57
N PHE A 374 -2.09 -1.61 -12.99
CA PHE A 374 -1.29 -2.01 -14.15
C PHE A 374 -0.53 -3.32 -13.92
N GLY A 375 -0.03 -3.58 -12.71
CA GLY A 375 0.77 -4.76 -12.42
C GLY A 375 0.07 -6.07 -12.78
N PRO A 376 -1.02 -6.43 -12.10
CA PRO A 376 -1.74 -7.66 -12.40
C PRO A 376 -2.29 -7.70 -13.83
N LEU A 377 -2.72 -6.54 -14.38
CA LEU A 377 -3.25 -6.46 -15.74
C LEU A 377 -2.17 -6.82 -16.78
N ILE A 378 -1.01 -6.17 -16.71
CA ILE A 378 0.12 -6.45 -17.61
C ILE A 378 0.59 -7.89 -17.44
N GLY A 379 0.81 -8.31 -16.18
CA GLY A 379 1.23 -9.67 -15.86
C GLY A 379 0.27 -10.72 -16.38
N GLY A 380 -1.03 -10.56 -16.14
CA GLY A 380 -2.08 -11.46 -16.58
C GLY A 380 -2.23 -11.48 -18.10
N PHE A 381 -2.14 -10.32 -18.76
CA PHE A 381 -2.23 -10.24 -20.23
C PHE A 381 -1.05 -10.93 -20.91
N VAL A 382 0.19 -10.68 -20.45
CA VAL A 382 1.38 -11.36 -20.96
C VAL A 382 1.32 -12.85 -20.66
N ALA A 383 0.89 -13.23 -19.46
CA ALA A 383 0.75 -14.64 -19.10
C ALA A 383 -0.31 -15.36 -19.94
N SER A 384 -1.41 -14.68 -20.28
CA SER A 384 -2.45 -15.25 -21.17
C SER A 384 -1.96 -15.41 -22.61
N ALA A 385 -1.09 -14.53 -23.08
CA ALA A 385 -0.57 -14.57 -24.46
C ALA A 385 0.62 -15.54 -24.61
N ALA A 386 1.56 -15.52 -23.65
CA ALA A 386 2.88 -16.17 -23.77
C ALA A 386 3.24 -17.08 -22.57
N GLY A 387 2.31 -17.33 -21.66
CA GLY A 387 2.49 -18.20 -20.49
C GLY A 387 2.98 -17.45 -19.23
N VAL A 388 2.80 -18.10 -18.07
CA VAL A 388 3.07 -17.51 -16.75
C VAL A 388 4.54 -17.10 -16.58
N ARG A 389 5.47 -17.89 -17.12
CA ARG A 389 6.90 -17.57 -17.09
C ARG A 389 7.20 -16.22 -17.75
N SER A 390 6.61 -15.97 -18.93
CA SER A 390 6.78 -14.71 -19.66
C SER A 390 6.23 -13.51 -18.89
N GLY A 391 5.09 -13.67 -18.20
CA GLY A 391 4.56 -12.65 -17.31
C GLY A 391 5.52 -12.30 -16.16
N LEU A 392 6.13 -13.32 -15.54
CA LEU A 392 7.14 -13.13 -14.48
C LEU A 392 8.43 -12.48 -15.02
N VAL A 393 8.86 -12.83 -16.24
CA VAL A 393 9.99 -12.17 -16.91
C VAL A 393 9.70 -10.68 -17.13
N VAL A 394 8.50 -10.34 -17.59
CA VAL A 394 8.09 -8.93 -17.74
C VAL A 394 8.06 -8.20 -16.39
N ALA A 395 7.56 -8.85 -15.32
CA ALA A 395 7.62 -8.29 -13.99
C ALA A 395 9.07 -7.99 -13.55
N GLY A 396 9.99 -8.93 -13.78
CA GLY A 396 11.43 -8.73 -13.53
C GLY A 396 12.04 -7.61 -14.38
N ALA A 397 11.69 -7.55 -15.67
CA ALA A 397 12.16 -6.49 -16.58
C ALA A 397 11.68 -5.09 -16.12
N ILE A 398 10.43 -4.97 -15.66
CA ILE A 398 9.92 -3.69 -15.09
C ILE A 398 10.75 -3.27 -13.86
N ALA A 399 11.14 -4.21 -12.98
CA ALA A 399 12.02 -3.91 -11.85
C ALA A 399 13.42 -3.47 -12.30
N LEU A 400 13.97 -4.03 -13.37
CA LEU A 400 15.25 -3.57 -13.92
C LEU A 400 15.13 -2.18 -14.59
N VAL A 401 14.02 -1.90 -15.26
CA VAL A 401 13.72 -0.53 -15.76
C VAL A 401 13.62 0.46 -14.60
N LEU A 402 12.97 0.07 -13.49
CA LEU A 402 12.96 0.85 -12.25
C LEU A 402 14.39 1.14 -11.77
N ALA A 403 15.27 0.12 -11.74
CA ALA A 403 16.66 0.27 -11.30
C ALA A 403 17.41 1.28 -12.19
N VAL A 404 17.25 1.20 -13.51
CA VAL A 404 17.85 2.15 -14.46
C VAL A 404 17.31 3.55 -14.25
N LEU A 405 15.99 3.71 -14.10
CA LEU A 405 15.37 5.02 -13.87
C LEU A 405 15.91 5.66 -12.60
N VAL A 406 15.93 4.93 -11.49
CA VAL A 406 16.43 5.44 -10.19
C VAL A 406 17.94 5.69 -10.27
N GLY A 407 18.70 4.76 -10.85
CA GLY A 407 20.14 4.88 -10.98
C GLY A 407 20.59 6.07 -11.85
N LEU A 408 19.85 6.43 -12.88
CA LEU A 408 20.22 7.53 -13.79
C LEU A 408 19.57 8.88 -13.43
N ARG A 409 18.34 8.87 -12.93
CA ARG A 409 17.52 10.09 -12.82
C ARG A 409 17.23 10.51 -11.37
N SER A 410 17.36 9.63 -10.37
CA SER A 410 17.19 10.07 -8.99
C SER A 410 18.44 10.79 -8.49
N ARG A 411 18.20 11.76 -7.64
CA ARG A 411 19.28 12.45 -6.90
C ARG A 411 19.20 12.06 -5.43
N GLU A 412 20.32 12.22 -4.73
CA GLU A 412 20.34 12.04 -3.28
C GLU A 412 19.52 13.17 -2.63
N PRO A 413 18.47 12.85 -1.85
CA PRO A 413 17.64 13.88 -1.23
C PRO A 413 18.46 14.60 -0.15
N ARG A 414 18.33 15.92 -0.12
CA ARG A 414 19.00 16.75 0.90
C ARG A 414 17.93 17.31 1.83
N PRO A 415 18.12 17.19 3.15
CA PRO A 415 17.21 17.81 4.12
C PRO A 415 17.04 19.30 3.81
N HIS A 416 15.82 19.81 3.88
CA HIS A 416 15.59 21.25 3.84
C HIS A 416 16.28 21.86 5.06
N GLN A 417 17.29 22.68 4.85
CA GLN A 417 17.79 23.56 5.90
C GLN A 417 16.66 24.49 6.32
N PRO A 418 16.36 24.64 7.62
CA PRO A 418 15.44 25.68 8.05
C PRO A 418 15.96 27.00 7.48
N ILE A 419 15.06 27.77 6.88
CA ILE A 419 15.36 29.13 6.44
C ILE A 419 15.85 29.85 7.69
N SER A 420 17.16 30.13 7.77
CA SER A 420 17.69 31.00 8.82
C SER A 420 16.91 32.30 8.72
N SER A 421 16.15 32.63 9.76
CA SER A 421 15.57 33.97 9.88
C SER A 421 16.70 34.96 9.68
N PRO A 422 16.56 35.95 8.78
CA PRO A 422 17.54 37.02 8.72
C PRO A 422 17.60 37.68 10.10
N ALA A 423 18.82 37.77 10.61
CA ALA A 423 19.15 38.40 11.89
C ALA A 423 18.76 39.88 11.92
#